data_ba41c9ee2a72e5964d17aa8bad51229a
#
_entry.id   ba41c9ee2a72e5964d17aa8bad51229a
#
_cell.length_a   1.000
_cell.length_b   1.000
_cell.length_c   1.000
_cell.angle_alpha   90.00
_cell.angle_beta   90.00
_cell.angle_gamma   90.00
#
_symmetry.space_group_name_H-M   'P 1'
#
loop_
_entity.id
_entity.type
_entity.pdbx_description
1 polymer ?
#
loop_
_entity_poly.entity_id
_entity_poly.type
_entity_poly.pdbx_seq_one_letter_code
_entity_poly.pdbx_strand_id
1 'polypeptide(L)'
;MKKIIIVNNNMKVGGVQKSLYNLLWGVSEKYDITLYLFSKSGEYIDHLPPTVEIQTCTSLFRFLGVSQAESKNCLRDKLTRGVLAALCKLLGRPFVMRLISLSQKPLAEEYDVAISYLQNGDIHSFYGGVNEFVLQKVRAKKKISFWSIVK
;
A
#
# COMPACT_ATOMS: atom_id res chain seq x y z
N MET A 1 -24.37 0.81 1.00
CA MET A 1 -23.32 1.80 1.38
C MET A 1 -22.33 1.97 0.22
N LYS A 2 -21.63 3.09 0.14
CA LYS A 2 -20.60 3.26 -0.87
C LYS A 2 -19.39 2.38 -0.53
N LYS A 3 -18.88 1.68 -1.54
CA LYS A 3 -17.67 0.85 -1.43
C LYS A 3 -16.42 1.71 -1.62
N ILE A 4 -15.55 1.71 -0.61
CA ILE A 4 -14.31 2.47 -0.62
C ILE A 4 -13.13 1.53 -0.40
N ILE A 5 -12.15 1.59 -1.28
CA ILE A 5 -10.86 0.94 -1.04
C ILE A 5 -9.82 2.00 -0.63
N ILE A 6 -9.13 1.74 0.48
CA ILE A 6 -8.01 2.54 0.94
C ILE A 6 -6.76 1.69 0.84
N VAL A 7 -5.77 2.17 0.10
CA VAL A 7 -4.51 1.45 -0.11
C VAL A 7 -3.40 2.11 0.68
N ASN A 8 -2.67 1.31 1.46
CA ASN A 8 -1.49 1.74 2.21
C ASN A 8 -0.41 0.65 2.20
N ASN A 9 0.80 0.97 2.57
CA ASN A 9 1.89 -0.01 2.60
C ASN A 9 1.80 -0.97 3.79
N ASN A 10 1.60 -0.47 5.00
CA ASN A 10 1.45 -1.24 6.25
C ASN A 10 0.76 -0.39 7.34
N MET A 11 0.58 -0.97 8.52
CA MET A 11 -0.06 -0.29 9.67
C MET A 11 0.87 -0.20 10.90
N LYS A 12 2.17 0.03 10.66
CA LYS A 12 3.15 0.25 11.73
C LYS A 12 2.96 1.60 12.40
N VAL A 13 3.60 1.76 13.58
CA VAL A 13 3.58 3.06 14.27
C VAL A 13 4.21 4.15 13.41
N GLY A 14 3.42 5.17 13.11
CA GLY A 14 3.81 6.31 12.29
C GLY A 14 2.67 7.32 12.15
N GLY A 15 2.98 8.55 11.77
CA GLY A 15 1.99 9.61 11.67
C GLY A 15 0.91 9.34 10.62
N VAL A 16 1.29 8.83 9.46
CA VAL A 16 0.35 8.46 8.38
C VAL A 16 -0.56 7.32 8.82
N GLN A 17 -0.01 6.28 9.43
CA GLN A 17 -0.75 5.11 9.88
C GLN A 17 -1.68 5.45 11.06
N LYS A 18 -1.24 6.33 11.97
CA LYS A 18 -2.10 6.83 13.05
C LYS A 18 -3.26 7.66 12.50
N SER A 19 -3.00 8.51 11.53
CA SER A 19 -4.04 9.28 10.84
C SER A 19 -5.04 8.37 10.13
N LEU A 20 -4.55 7.36 9.43
CA LEU A 20 -5.40 6.35 8.77
C LEU A 20 -6.23 5.56 9.78
N TYR A 21 -5.63 5.13 10.88
CA TYR A 21 -6.33 4.46 11.97
C TYR A 21 -7.50 5.29 12.50
N ASN A 22 -7.28 6.56 12.81
CA ASN A 22 -8.33 7.46 13.29
C ASN A 22 -9.42 7.69 12.23
N LEU A 23 -9.04 7.82 10.96
CA LEU A 23 -9.98 7.94 9.85
C LEU A 23 -10.89 6.72 9.77
N LEU A 24 -10.32 5.51 9.81
CA LEU A 24 -11.07 4.26 9.73
C LEU A 24 -12.11 4.16 10.83
N TRP A 25 -11.78 4.50 12.07
CA TRP A 25 -12.72 4.54 13.17
C TRP A 25 -13.85 5.58 12.96
N GLY A 26 -13.54 6.70 12.34
CA GLY A 26 -14.54 7.76 12.08
C GLY A 26 -15.53 7.45 10.96
N VAL A 27 -15.18 6.57 10.02
CA VAL A 27 -15.97 6.37 8.79
C VAL A 27 -16.43 4.94 8.54
N SER A 28 -15.92 3.96 9.27
CA SER A 28 -16.19 2.53 9.03
C SER A 28 -17.64 2.10 9.24
N GLU A 29 -18.42 2.85 10.01
CA GLU A 29 -19.87 2.61 10.18
C GLU A 29 -20.73 3.18 9.04
N LYS A 30 -20.16 4.14 8.27
CA LYS A 30 -20.89 4.87 7.22
C LYS A 30 -20.62 4.33 5.82
N TYR A 31 -19.51 3.63 5.65
CA TYR A 31 -19.04 3.15 4.36
C TYR A 31 -18.58 1.70 4.45
N ASP A 32 -18.72 0.97 3.34
CA ASP A 32 -18.15 -0.37 3.16
C ASP A 32 -16.67 -0.20 2.78
N ILE A 33 -15.76 -0.47 3.73
CA ILE A 33 -14.35 -0.14 3.60
C ILE A 33 -13.51 -1.40 3.47
N THR A 34 -12.77 -1.47 2.38
CA THR A 34 -11.66 -2.40 2.19
C THR A 34 -10.32 -1.68 2.42
N LEU A 35 -9.56 -2.10 3.42
CA LEU A 35 -8.18 -1.67 3.63
C LEU A 35 -7.23 -2.65 2.93
N TYR A 36 -6.62 -2.20 1.84
CA TYR A 36 -5.65 -2.99 1.08
C TYR A 36 -4.22 -2.62 1.49
N LEU A 37 -3.50 -3.59 2.03
CA LEU A 37 -2.14 -3.39 2.53
C LEU A 37 -1.12 -4.14 1.66
N PHE A 38 0.00 -3.52 1.34
CA PHE A 38 1.12 -4.21 0.70
C PHE A 38 1.73 -5.26 1.62
N SER A 39 1.77 -4.97 2.93
CA SER A 39 2.15 -5.93 3.96
C SER A 39 1.20 -5.83 5.16
N LYS A 40 0.65 -6.96 5.57
CA LYS A 40 -0.17 -7.05 6.79
C LYS A 40 0.76 -7.06 8.02
N SER A 41 1.32 -5.91 8.35
CA SER A 41 2.23 -5.74 9.47
C SER A 41 1.98 -4.38 10.15
N GLY A 42 2.21 -4.35 11.45
CA GLY A 42 2.13 -3.14 12.26
C GLY A 42 1.15 -3.25 13.43
N GLU A 43 1.40 -2.45 14.44
CA GLU A 43 0.74 -2.50 15.74
C GLU A 43 -0.73 -2.08 15.68
N TYR A 44 -1.12 -1.29 14.68
CA TYR A 44 -2.51 -0.83 14.54
C TYR A 44 -3.46 -1.89 13.95
N ILE A 45 -2.95 -3.00 13.38
CA ILE A 45 -3.78 -3.99 12.69
C ILE A 45 -4.80 -4.62 13.63
N ASP A 46 -4.36 -5.02 14.81
CA ASP A 46 -5.20 -5.73 15.79
C ASP A 46 -6.24 -4.82 16.45
N HIS A 47 -6.15 -3.52 16.23
CA HIS A 47 -7.02 -2.50 16.81
C HIS A 47 -7.90 -1.79 15.78
N LEU A 48 -7.96 -2.29 14.55
CA LEU A 48 -8.81 -1.73 13.50
C LEU A 48 -10.30 -2.01 13.76
N PRO A 49 -11.21 -1.16 13.25
CA PRO A 49 -12.64 -1.43 13.34
C PRO A 49 -12.98 -2.79 12.73
N PRO A 50 -13.80 -3.61 13.38
CA PRO A 50 -14.14 -4.97 12.91
C PRO A 50 -14.95 -4.97 11.61
N THR A 51 -15.55 -3.84 11.25
CA THR A 51 -16.28 -3.64 10.00
C THR A 51 -15.39 -3.39 8.78
N VAL A 52 -14.09 -3.14 8.99
CA VAL A 52 -13.13 -2.92 7.91
C VAL A 52 -12.59 -4.26 7.41
N GLU A 53 -12.80 -4.54 6.13
CA GLU A 53 -12.21 -5.70 5.47
C GLU A 53 -10.72 -5.44 5.18
N ILE A 54 -9.84 -6.35 5.63
CA ILE A 54 -8.40 -6.23 5.38
C ILE A 54 -7.99 -7.19 4.29
N GLN A 55 -7.48 -6.65 3.19
CA GLN A 55 -6.88 -7.42 2.09
C GLN A 55 -5.38 -7.14 2.01
N THR A 56 -4.61 -8.14 1.56
CA THR A 56 -3.16 -8.03 1.45
C THR A 56 -2.65 -8.38 0.07
N CYS A 57 -1.57 -7.71 -0.31
CA CYS A 57 -0.89 -7.94 -1.57
C CYS A 57 -0.06 -9.22 -1.54
N THR A 58 -0.19 -10.06 -2.56
CA THR A 58 0.64 -11.26 -2.76
C THR A 58 1.71 -11.08 -3.84
N SER A 59 1.64 -10.00 -4.62
CA SER A 59 2.57 -9.68 -5.70
C SER A 59 3.85 -9.00 -5.21
N LEU A 60 4.73 -8.59 -6.13
CA LEU A 60 5.96 -7.87 -5.81
C LEU A 60 5.74 -6.52 -5.11
N PHE A 61 4.55 -5.94 -5.18
CA PHE A 61 4.18 -4.75 -4.39
C PHE A 61 4.36 -4.94 -2.89
N ARG A 62 4.23 -6.17 -2.38
CA ARG A 62 4.43 -6.49 -0.96
C ARG A 62 5.81 -6.06 -0.43
N PHE A 63 6.84 -6.08 -1.27
CA PHE A 63 8.20 -5.68 -0.88
C PHE A 63 8.34 -4.17 -0.63
N LEU A 64 7.43 -3.36 -1.15
CA LEU A 64 7.36 -1.93 -0.85
C LEU A 64 6.77 -1.64 0.54
N GLY A 65 6.05 -2.60 1.11
CA GLY A 65 5.44 -2.49 2.44
C GLY A 65 6.28 -3.05 3.58
N VAL A 66 7.41 -3.73 3.29
CA VAL A 66 8.30 -4.36 4.29
C VAL A 66 9.67 -3.71 4.33
N SER A 67 10.20 -3.56 5.55
CA SER A 67 11.60 -3.15 5.73
C SER A 67 12.55 -4.30 5.44
N GLN A 68 13.84 -3.98 5.24
CA GLN A 68 14.88 -5.00 5.01
C GLN A 68 15.04 -5.94 6.21
N ALA A 69 14.76 -5.45 7.42
CA ALA A 69 14.83 -6.24 8.64
C ALA A 69 13.73 -7.29 8.75
N GLU A 70 12.54 -7.01 8.20
CA GLU A 70 11.38 -7.90 8.25
C GLU A 70 11.42 -9.00 7.20
N SER A 71 12.19 -8.81 6.13
CA SER A 71 12.46 -9.85 5.13
C SER A 71 13.34 -10.98 5.67
N LYS A 72 13.67 -10.99 6.97
CA LYS A 72 14.63 -11.94 7.58
C LYS A 72 14.16 -13.39 7.57
N ASN A 73 12.86 -13.64 7.48
CA ASN A 73 12.31 -14.99 7.61
C ASN A 73 12.41 -15.85 6.34
N CYS A 74 12.73 -15.26 5.18
CA CYS A 74 12.94 -16.01 3.95
C CYS A 74 14.11 -15.43 3.15
N LEU A 75 15.15 -16.25 2.91
CA LEU A 75 16.32 -15.87 2.13
C LEU A 75 15.94 -15.41 0.72
N ARG A 76 14.94 -16.06 0.13
CA ARG A 76 14.42 -15.76 -1.20
C ARG A 76 13.79 -14.36 -1.25
N ASP A 77 13.00 -13.98 -0.25
CA ASP A 77 12.36 -12.65 -0.17
C ASP A 77 13.39 -11.55 0.06
N LYS A 78 14.41 -11.83 0.89
CA LYS A 78 15.55 -10.94 1.09
C LYS A 78 16.30 -10.66 -0.22
N LEU A 79 16.59 -11.71 -0.98
CA LEU A 79 17.31 -11.61 -2.24
C LEU A 79 16.48 -10.83 -3.26
N THR A 80 15.20 -11.17 -3.42
CA THR A 80 14.28 -10.49 -4.35
C THR A 80 14.15 -9.00 -4.02
N ARG A 81 13.94 -8.66 -2.75
CA ARG A 81 13.87 -7.28 -2.31
C ARG A 81 15.20 -6.53 -2.53
N GLY A 82 16.31 -7.17 -2.22
CA GLY A 82 17.65 -6.60 -2.44
C GLY A 82 17.93 -6.31 -3.92
N VAL A 83 17.58 -7.23 -4.81
CA VAL A 83 17.70 -7.05 -6.27
C VAL A 83 16.82 -5.90 -6.75
N LEU A 84 15.55 -5.84 -6.34
CA LEU A 84 14.64 -4.76 -6.72
C LEU A 84 15.15 -3.39 -6.21
N ALA A 85 15.65 -3.33 -4.98
CA ALA A 85 16.20 -2.11 -4.42
C ALA A 85 17.49 -1.67 -5.16
N ALA A 86 18.36 -2.60 -5.53
CA ALA A 86 19.55 -2.31 -6.32
C ALA A 86 19.18 -1.81 -7.73
N LEU A 87 18.23 -2.45 -8.40
CA LEU A 87 17.71 -2.02 -9.69
C LEU A 87 17.10 -0.61 -9.61
N CYS A 88 16.40 -0.31 -8.52
CA CYS A 88 15.83 1.03 -8.29
C CYS A 88 16.91 2.11 -8.20
N LYS A 89 18.04 1.81 -7.56
CA LYS A 89 19.19 2.72 -7.48
C LYS A 89 19.91 2.90 -8.81
N LEU A 90 20.02 1.83 -9.61
CA LEU A 90 20.78 1.83 -10.88
C LEU A 90 19.96 2.35 -12.06
N LEU A 91 18.72 1.90 -12.20
CA LEU A 91 17.86 2.15 -13.36
C LEU A 91 16.73 3.15 -13.05
N GLY A 92 16.60 3.57 -11.81
CA GLY A 92 15.55 4.46 -11.34
C GLY A 92 14.23 3.76 -11.02
N ARG A 93 13.42 4.46 -10.24
CA ARG A 93 12.11 4.01 -9.76
C ARG A 93 11.12 3.64 -10.88
N PRO A 94 10.98 4.41 -11.98
CA PRO A 94 9.99 4.11 -13.02
C PRO A 94 10.15 2.73 -13.63
N PHE A 95 11.39 2.29 -13.85
CA PHE A 95 11.70 0.97 -14.41
C PHE A 95 11.27 -0.16 -13.45
N VAL A 96 11.63 -0.04 -12.18
CA VAL A 96 11.29 -1.06 -11.15
C VAL A 96 9.79 -1.09 -10.90
N MET A 97 9.12 0.05 -10.88
CA MET A 97 7.66 0.11 -10.72
C MET A 97 6.93 -0.55 -11.89
N ARG A 98 7.49 -0.48 -13.10
CA ARG A 98 6.96 -1.19 -14.27
C ARG A 98 7.05 -2.70 -14.11
N LEU A 99 8.19 -3.21 -13.64
CA LEU A 99 8.37 -4.64 -13.33
C LEU A 99 7.43 -5.11 -12.23
N ILE A 100 7.33 -4.35 -11.15
CA ILE A 100 6.44 -4.65 -10.03
C ILE A 100 4.97 -4.64 -10.49
N SER A 101 4.60 -3.67 -11.31
CA SER A 101 3.24 -3.57 -11.86
C SER A 101 2.87 -4.77 -12.72
N LEU A 102 3.79 -5.33 -13.49
CA LEU A 102 3.54 -6.53 -14.29
C LEU A 102 3.25 -7.77 -13.43
N SER A 103 3.72 -7.80 -12.18
CA SER A 103 3.49 -8.91 -11.25
C SER A 103 2.07 -8.95 -10.66
N GLN A 104 1.29 -7.88 -10.83
CA GLN A 104 -0.03 -7.73 -10.25
C GLN A 104 -1.09 -7.52 -11.32
N LYS A 105 -2.09 -8.39 -11.34
CA LYS A 105 -3.31 -8.17 -12.15
C LYS A 105 -4.18 -7.09 -11.51
N PRO A 106 -4.97 -6.35 -12.28
CA PRO A 106 -5.99 -5.47 -11.73
C PRO A 106 -6.91 -6.20 -10.76
N LEU A 107 -7.33 -5.54 -9.70
CA LEU A 107 -8.31 -6.09 -8.77
C LEU A 107 -9.64 -6.33 -9.50
N ALA A 108 -10.28 -7.47 -9.20
CA ALA A 108 -11.53 -7.85 -9.85
C ALA A 108 -12.71 -6.99 -9.38
N GLU A 109 -12.68 -6.54 -8.14
CA GLU A 109 -13.73 -5.72 -7.54
C GLU A 109 -13.73 -4.29 -8.06
N GLU A 110 -14.92 -3.71 -8.12
CA GLU A 110 -15.13 -2.31 -8.42
C GLU A 110 -15.54 -1.54 -7.17
N TYR A 111 -14.99 -0.34 -7.03
CA TYR A 111 -15.22 0.53 -5.89
C TYR A 111 -15.83 1.87 -6.34
N ASP A 112 -16.57 2.53 -5.46
CA ASP A 112 -17.03 3.89 -5.73
C ASP A 112 -15.86 4.89 -5.61
N VAL A 113 -15.00 4.68 -4.60
CA VAL A 113 -13.83 5.52 -4.36
C VAL A 113 -12.61 4.65 -4.05
N ALA A 114 -11.48 4.98 -4.65
CA ALA A 114 -10.18 4.42 -4.29
C ALA A 114 -9.27 5.53 -3.76
N ILE A 115 -8.68 5.31 -2.60
CA ILE A 115 -7.83 6.27 -1.91
C ILE A 115 -6.43 5.69 -1.77
N SER A 116 -5.44 6.39 -2.31
CA SER A 116 -4.03 6.18 -2.03
C SER A 116 -3.64 6.98 -0.79
N TYR A 117 -3.34 6.30 0.31
CA TYR A 117 -3.10 6.93 1.62
C TYR A 117 -1.62 7.12 1.96
N LEU A 118 -0.72 6.95 1.02
CA LEU A 118 0.71 7.11 1.21
C LEU A 118 1.33 7.92 0.08
N GLN A 119 2.18 8.87 0.45
CA GLN A 119 2.99 9.62 -0.50
C GLN A 119 4.13 8.75 -1.06
N ASN A 120 4.47 8.94 -2.34
CA ASN A 120 5.66 8.34 -2.93
C ASN A 120 6.93 8.93 -2.31
N GLY A 121 7.94 8.09 -2.13
CA GLY A 121 9.29 8.53 -1.80
C GLY A 121 10.00 9.20 -2.99
N ASP A 122 11.27 9.55 -2.79
CA ASP A 122 12.15 10.12 -3.79
C ASP A 122 12.35 9.18 -4.99
N ILE A 123 12.80 9.73 -6.13
CA ILE A 123 12.96 9.04 -7.42
C ILE A 123 13.88 7.81 -7.36
N HIS A 124 14.81 7.77 -6.41
CA HIS A 124 15.71 6.63 -6.18
C HIS A 124 15.31 5.78 -4.96
N SER A 125 14.21 6.13 -4.29
CA SER A 125 13.74 5.43 -3.11
C SER A 125 12.91 4.20 -3.49
N PHE A 126 13.29 3.05 -2.96
CA PHE A 126 12.48 1.83 -2.99
C PHE A 126 11.40 1.90 -1.89
N TYR A 127 10.47 2.84 -2.05
CA TYR A 127 9.40 3.12 -1.09
C TYR A 127 8.17 3.70 -1.82
N GLY A 128 6.98 3.49 -1.27
CA GLY A 128 5.74 4.01 -1.83
C GLY A 128 5.10 3.03 -2.81
N GLY A 129 4.73 3.50 -4.00
CA GLY A 129 4.05 2.68 -5.03
C GLY A 129 2.55 2.56 -4.84
N VAL A 130 1.99 3.15 -3.78
CA VAL A 130 0.55 3.10 -3.48
C VAL A 130 -0.25 3.88 -4.54
N ASN A 131 0.28 5.03 -4.98
CA ASN A 131 -0.34 5.82 -6.04
C ASN A 131 -0.40 5.06 -7.37
N GLU A 132 0.70 4.45 -7.76
CA GLU A 132 0.79 3.65 -8.99
C GLU A 132 -0.15 2.45 -8.93
N PHE A 133 -0.22 1.79 -7.77
CA PHE A 133 -1.14 0.67 -7.56
C PHE A 133 -2.61 1.11 -7.71
N VAL A 134 -3.01 2.19 -7.06
CA VAL A 134 -4.39 2.72 -7.15
C VAL A 134 -4.73 3.12 -8.59
N LEU A 135 -3.80 3.80 -9.27
CA LEU A 135 -4.02 4.26 -10.64
C LEU A 135 -4.17 3.09 -11.63
N GLN A 136 -3.34 2.06 -11.51
CA GLN A 136 -3.20 1.01 -12.51
C GLN A 136 -3.96 -0.28 -12.17
N LYS A 137 -4.16 -0.60 -10.90
CA LYS A 137 -4.66 -1.91 -10.45
C LYS A 137 -6.03 -1.87 -9.79
N VAL A 138 -6.49 -0.70 -9.37
CA VAL A 138 -7.81 -0.57 -8.74
C VAL A 138 -8.83 -0.02 -9.73
N ARG A 139 -9.99 -0.67 -9.81
CA ARG A 139 -11.14 -0.17 -10.57
C ARG A 139 -12.01 0.66 -9.63
N ALA A 140 -12.16 1.93 -9.89
CA ALA A 140 -13.00 2.82 -9.10
C ALA A 140 -13.55 3.99 -9.93
N LYS A 141 -14.75 4.43 -9.58
CA LYS A 141 -15.40 5.59 -10.22
C LYS A 141 -14.62 6.88 -9.96
N LYS A 142 -14.03 6.99 -8.75
CA LYS A 142 -13.21 8.12 -8.34
C LYS A 142 -11.93 7.62 -7.66
N LYS A 143 -10.79 8.19 -8.05
CA LYS A 143 -9.48 7.90 -7.44
C LYS A 143 -8.94 9.16 -6.78
N ILE A 144 -8.49 9.05 -5.53
CA ILE A 144 -7.99 10.15 -4.71
C ILE A 144 -6.60 9.77 -4.21
N SER A 145 -5.65 10.68 -4.35
CA SER A 145 -4.35 10.60 -3.68
C SER A 145 -4.37 11.48 -2.44
N PHE A 146 -4.09 10.89 -1.29
CA PHE A 146 -3.94 11.64 -0.05
C PHE A 146 -2.51 12.16 0.04
N TRP A 147 -2.37 13.47 0.04
CA TRP A 147 -1.09 14.14 0.19
C TRP A 147 -0.95 14.68 1.61
N SER A 148 -0.11 14.04 2.41
CA SER A 148 0.25 14.55 3.73
C SER A 148 1.45 15.49 3.59
N ILE A 149 1.23 16.79 3.79
CA ILE A 149 2.32 17.75 3.95
C ILE A 149 2.77 17.64 5.40
N VAL A 150 3.84 16.90 5.63
CA VAL A 150 4.59 16.99 6.89
C VAL A 150 5.51 18.19 6.76
N LYS A 151 5.19 19.25 7.50
CA LYS A 151 6.14 20.34 7.75
C LYS A 151 7.13 19.90 8.81
#